data_a7f5edcf4378309575bc72ad8a7bbc63
#
_entry.id   a7f5edcf4378309575bc72ad8a7bbc63
#
_cell.length_a   1.000
_cell.length_b   1.000
_cell.length_c   1.000
_cell.angle_alpha   90.00
_cell.angle_beta   90.00
_cell.angle_gamma   90.00
#
_symmetry.space_group_name_H-M   'P 1'
#
loop_
_entity.id
_entity.type
_entity.pdbx_description
1 polymer ?
#
loop_
_entity_poly.entity_id
_entity_poly.type
_entity_poly.pdbx_seq_one_letter_code
_entity_poly.pdbx_strand_id
1 'polypeptide(L)'
;MARQARRLAVSGIYHVMVRGIGRQALFHSAADNLAFLSAVTFALQRTQVQLINYCLMSNHVHLMLKLRREDRTSTAALSQCLKIIETRYAAYY
;
A
#
# COMPACT_ATOMS: atom_id res chain seq x y z
N MET A 1 8.46 3.50 -6.89
CA MET A 1 7.01 3.34 -7.03
C MET A 1 6.34 4.71 -6.93
N ALA A 2 5.29 4.92 -7.68
CA ALA A 2 4.52 6.16 -7.68
C ALA A 2 3.11 5.92 -7.18
N ARG A 3 2.55 6.91 -6.52
CA ARG A 3 1.17 6.85 -6.02
C ARG A 3 0.51 8.21 -6.21
N GLN A 4 -0.82 8.21 -6.26
CA GLN A 4 -1.58 9.42 -6.47
C GLN A 4 -1.87 10.12 -5.13
N ALA A 5 -1.97 11.46 -5.19
CA ALA A 5 -2.51 12.22 -4.07
C ALA A 5 -3.98 11.86 -3.86
N ARG A 6 -4.46 12.02 -2.64
CA ARG A 6 -5.82 11.64 -2.30
C ARG A 6 -6.43 12.62 -1.31
N ARG A 7 -7.75 12.65 -1.30
CA ARG A 7 -8.52 13.48 -0.39
C ARG A 7 -8.98 12.64 0.80
N LEU A 8 -9.33 13.33 1.89
CA LEU A 8 -9.89 12.67 3.05
C LEU A 8 -11.23 12.01 2.69
N ALA A 9 -11.42 10.78 3.14
CA ALA A 9 -12.66 10.04 2.98
C ALA A 9 -13.33 9.89 4.33
N VAL A 10 -14.61 10.27 4.40
CA VAL A 10 -15.38 10.18 5.64
C VAL A 10 -15.47 8.74 6.12
N SER A 11 -15.60 7.79 5.19
CA SER A 11 -15.67 6.36 5.50
C SER A 11 -14.35 5.79 6.03
N GLY A 12 -13.23 6.51 5.82
CA GLY A 12 -11.90 6.01 6.12
C GLY A 12 -11.39 4.98 5.14
N ILE A 13 -12.13 4.70 4.06
CA ILE A 13 -11.75 3.70 3.06
C ILE A 13 -11.10 4.39 1.87
N TYR A 14 -9.93 3.89 1.49
CA TYR A 14 -9.15 4.44 0.39
C TYR A 14 -8.74 3.34 -0.58
N HIS A 15 -8.97 3.60 -1.86
CA HIS A 15 -8.42 2.77 -2.92
C HIS A 15 -7.10 3.40 -3.38
N VAL A 16 -6.02 2.65 -3.23
CA VAL A 16 -4.67 3.11 -3.56
C VAL A 16 -4.12 2.24 -4.67
N MET A 17 -3.51 2.89 -5.65
CA MET A 17 -2.79 2.18 -6.71
C MET A 17 -1.30 2.49 -6.58
N VAL A 18 -0.48 1.44 -6.55
CA VAL A 18 0.98 1.54 -6.52
C VAL A 18 1.52 0.98 -7.82
N ARG A 19 2.38 1.73 -8.49
CA ARG A 19 2.94 1.34 -9.79
C ARG A 19 4.45 1.22 -9.72
N GLY A 20 5.00 0.41 -10.64
CA GLY A 20 6.41 0.46 -10.93
C GLY A 20 6.78 1.77 -11.61
N ILE A 21 8.03 2.19 -11.46
CA ILE A 21 8.53 3.40 -12.12
C ILE A 21 8.58 3.13 -13.62
N GLY A 22 8.01 4.02 -14.40
CA GLY A 22 7.88 3.84 -15.84
C GLY A 22 6.96 2.68 -16.14
N ARG A 23 7.40 1.77 -17.00
CA ARG A 23 6.64 0.56 -17.36
C ARG A 23 7.26 -0.69 -16.77
N GLN A 24 8.13 -0.54 -15.77
CA GLN A 24 8.79 -1.68 -15.17
C GLN A 24 7.82 -2.54 -14.39
N ALA A 25 8.06 -3.85 -14.43
CA ALA A 25 7.29 -4.78 -13.62
C ALA A 25 7.62 -4.59 -12.15
N LEU A 26 6.58 -4.68 -11.30
CA LEU A 26 6.76 -4.70 -9.85
C LEU A 26 7.12 -6.11 -9.37
N PHE A 27 6.61 -7.11 -10.06
CA PHE A 27 6.76 -8.51 -9.65
C PHE A 27 7.25 -9.33 -10.82
N HIS A 28 8.26 -10.17 -10.58
CA HIS A 28 8.82 -11.09 -11.58
C HIS A 28 8.57 -12.55 -11.22
N SER A 29 8.12 -12.81 -9.99
CA SER A 29 7.93 -14.17 -9.50
C SER A 29 6.93 -14.19 -8.35
N ALA A 30 6.50 -15.41 -7.97
CA ALA A 30 5.67 -15.59 -6.79
C ALA A 30 6.38 -15.15 -5.52
N ALA A 31 7.71 -15.28 -5.46
CA ALA A 31 8.48 -14.81 -4.32
C ALA A 31 8.37 -13.30 -4.15
N ASP A 32 8.35 -12.56 -5.27
CA ASP A 32 8.17 -11.11 -5.22
C ASP A 32 6.80 -10.74 -4.68
N ASN A 33 5.75 -11.46 -5.10
CA ASN A 33 4.41 -11.25 -4.59
C ASN A 33 4.34 -11.45 -3.08
N LEU A 34 4.97 -12.53 -2.59
CA LEU A 34 5.00 -12.81 -1.16
C LEU A 34 5.78 -11.76 -0.39
N ALA A 35 6.89 -11.28 -0.95
CA ALA A 35 7.68 -10.22 -0.32
C ALA A 35 6.87 -8.93 -0.20
N PHE A 36 6.09 -8.60 -1.23
CA PHE A 36 5.23 -7.42 -1.19
C PHE A 36 4.15 -7.57 -0.10
N LEU A 37 3.48 -8.72 -0.06
CA LEU A 37 2.45 -8.96 0.95
C LEU A 37 3.03 -8.97 2.36
N SER A 38 4.26 -9.46 2.54
CA SER A 38 4.96 -9.38 3.82
C SER A 38 5.20 -7.92 4.22
N ALA A 39 5.60 -7.07 3.28
CA ALA A 39 5.77 -5.64 3.52
C ALA A 39 4.44 -4.99 3.93
N VAL A 40 3.35 -5.37 3.26
CA VAL A 40 2.02 -4.89 3.60
C VAL A 40 1.66 -5.28 5.03
N THR A 41 1.82 -6.56 5.39
CA THR A 41 1.51 -7.04 6.74
C THR A 41 2.27 -6.27 7.80
N PHE A 42 3.56 -6.05 7.57
CA PHE A 42 4.39 -5.29 8.50
C PHE A 42 3.86 -3.86 8.66
N ALA A 43 3.51 -3.21 7.54
CA ALA A 43 3.01 -1.84 7.58
C ALA A 43 1.67 -1.74 8.30
N LEU A 44 0.77 -2.71 8.08
CA LEU A 44 -0.53 -2.73 8.74
C LEU A 44 -0.38 -2.82 10.27
N GLN A 45 0.55 -3.66 10.73
CA GLN A 45 0.79 -3.81 12.17
C GLN A 45 1.34 -2.53 12.78
N ARG A 46 2.18 -1.81 12.04
CA ARG A 46 2.81 -0.57 12.53
C ARG A 46 1.86 0.60 12.57
N THR A 47 0.89 0.65 11.65
CA THR A 47 0.03 1.82 11.48
C THR A 47 -1.41 1.58 11.89
N GLN A 48 -1.77 0.32 12.18
CA GLN A 48 -3.14 -0.07 12.53
C GLN A 48 -4.13 0.19 11.38
N VAL A 49 -3.64 0.33 10.16
CA VAL A 49 -4.47 0.40 8.97
C VAL A 49 -4.96 -1.01 8.65
N GLN A 50 -6.21 -1.13 8.20
CA GLN A 50 -6.79 -2.42 7.82
C GLN A 50 -6.72 -2.60 6.31
N LEU A 51 -6.42 -3.82 5.88
CA LEU A 51 -6.48 -4.18 4.46
C LEU A 51 -7.84 -4.85 4.22
N ILE A 52 -8.66 -4.22 3.37
CA ILE A 52 -9.98 -4.75 3.03
C ILE A 52 -9.88 -5.67 1.84
N ASN A 53 -9.10 -5.27 0.84
CA ASN A 53 -8.97 -6.06 -0.39
C ASN A 53 -7.71 -5.63 -1.12
N TYR A 54 -7.24 -6.48 -2.03
CA TYR A 54 -6.07 -6.16 -2.85
C TYR A 54 -6.09 -6.94 -4.14
N CYS A 55 -5.32 -6.45 -5.12
CA CYS A 55 -5.12 -7.15 -6.38
C CYS A 55 -3.69 -6.87 -6.84
N LEU A 56 -2.89 -7.93 -6.96
CA LEU A 56 -1.50 -7.83 -7.41
C LEU A 56 -1.45 -8.12 -8.90
N MET A 57 -0.99 -7.13 -9.68
CA MET A 57 -0.78 -7.27 -11.11
C MET A 57 0.70 -7.10 -11.40
N SER A 58 1.16 -7.51 -12.57
CA SER A 58 2.60 -7.57 -12.84
C SER A 58 3.31 -6.23 -12.65
N ASN A 59 2.66 -5.12 -12.98
CA ASN A 59 3.29 -3.80 -12.93
C ASN A 59 2.59 -2.80 -12.02
N HIS A 60 1.54 -3.21 -11.33
CA HIS A 60 0.86 -2.34 -10.37
C HIS A 60 0.05 -3.16 -9.37
N VAL A 61 -0.35 -2.52 -8.28
CA VAL A 61 -1.10 -3.13 -7.20
C VAL A 61 -2.27 -2.22 -6.86
N HIS A 62 -3.43 -2.82 -6.63
CA HIS A 62 -4.57 -2.13 -6.06
C HIS A 62 -4.70 -2.57 -4.60
N LEU A 63 -4.77 -1.60 -3.69
CA LEU A 63 -4.99 -1.84 -2.26
C LEU A 63 -6.22 -1.07 -1.83
N MET A 64 -7.13 -1.74 -1.13
CA MET A 64 -8.24 -1.06 -0.48
C MET A 64 -7.98 -1.08 1.01
N LEU A 65 -7.74 0.10 1.58
CA LEU A 65 -7.28 0.28 2.95
C LEU A 65 -8.30 1.08 3.74
N LYS A 66 -8.44 0.75 5.02
CA LYS A 66 -9.37 1.45 5.90
C LYS A 66 -8.64 1.95 7.13
N LEU A 67 -8.80 3.23 7.43
CA LEU A 67 -8.23 3.85 8.62
C LEU A 67 -9.14 3.64 9.81
N ARG A 68 -8.52 3.56 11.02
CA ARG A 68 -9.29 3.59 12.26
C ARG A 68 -10.04 4.92 12.34
N ARG A 69 -11.14 4.93 13.10
CA ARG A 69 -11.95 6.15 13.27
C ARG A 69 -11.09 7.34 13.72
N GLU A 70 -10.22 7.13 14.69
CA GLU A 70 -9.37 8.18 15.24
C GLU A 70 -8.32 8.71 14.26
N ASP A 71 -8.07 7.99 13.16
CA ASP A 71 -7.06 8.36 12.16
C ASP A 71 -7.67 8.99 10.90
N ARG A 72 -9.00 9.25 10.89
CA ARG A 72 -9.68 9.70 9.68
C ARG A 72 -9.65 11.21 9.47
N THR A 73 -9.10 11.97 10.43
CA THR A 73 -9.02 13.43 10.33
C THR A 73 -7.87 13.88 9.42
N SER A 74 -6.99 12.96 9.02
CA SER A 74 -5.89 13.28 8.11
C SER A 74 -5.52 12.02 7.33
N THR A 75 -4.60 12.16 6.37
CA THR A 75 -4.06 11.02 5.62
C THR A 75 -2.73 10.53 6.19
N ALA A 76 -2.36 10.98 7.39
CA ALA A 76 -1.03 10.68 7.95
C ALA A 76 -0.79 9.19 8.12
N ALA A 77 -1.75 8.45 8.72
CA ALA A 77 -1.61 7.02 8.94
C ALA A 77 -1.51 6.26 7.61
N LEU A 78 -2.34 6.67 6.64
CA LEU A 78 -2.33 6.06 5.31
C LEU A 78 -1.00 6.30 4.61
N SER A 79 -0.50 7.54 4.64
CA SER A 79 0.78 7.89 4.02
C SER A 79 1.93 7.13 4.67
N GLN A 80 1.92 7.00 5.98
CA GLN A 80 2.93 6.23 6.70
C GLN A 80 2.89 4.76 6.30
N CYS A 81 1.70 4.18 6.23
CA CYS A 81 1.52 2.79 5.83
C CYS A 81 2.11 2.55 4.43
N LEU A 82 1.77 3.41 3.47
CA LEU A 82 2.27 3.28 2.11
C LEU A 82 3.78 3.47 2.03
N LYS A 83 4.32 4.41 2.80
CA LYS A 83 5.76 4.64 2.85
C LYS A 83 6.50 3.40 3.37
N ILE A 84 5.98 2.76 4.41
CA ILE A 84 6.58 1.55 4.95
C ILE A 84 6.57 0.43 3.91
N ILE A 85 5.44 0.23 3.23
CA ILE A 85 5.31 -0.79 2.19
C ILE A 85 6.36 -0.55 1.11
N GLU A 86 6.43 0.67 0.59
CA GLU A 86 7.33 1.00 -0.50
C GLU A 86 8.79 0.84 -0.10
N THR A 87 9.15 1.30 1.10
CA THR A 87 10.52 1.23 1.59
C THR A 87 10.96 -0.21 1.78
N ARG A 88 10.12 -1.04 2.38
CA ARG A 88 10.48 -2.44 2.63
C ARG A 88 10.54 -3.24 1.34
N TYR A 89 9.61 -3.01 0.42
CA TYR A 89 9.66 -3.73 -0.85
C TYR A 89 10.85 -3.30 -1.69
N ALA A 90 11.17 -2.00 -1.70
CA ALA A 90 12.35 -1.51 -2.41
C ALA A 90 13.64 -2.11 -1.86
N ALA A 91 13.74 -2.31 -0.55
CA ALA A 91 14.90 -2.94 0.08
C ALA A 91 15.02 -4.41 -0.32
N TYR A 92 13.90 -5.10 -0.50
CA TYR A 92 13.89 -6.49 -0.99
C TYR A 92 14.26 -6.54 -2.48
N TYR A 93 13.64 -5.63 -3.25
CA TYR A 93 13.69 -5.65 -4.71
C TYR A 93 15.06 -5.20 -5.23
#